data_8e458d49ff7d9756ed787cfee3fa58d4
#
_entry.id   8e458d49ff7d9756ed787cfee3fa58d4
#
_cell.length_a   1.000
_cell.length_b   1.000
_cell.length_c   1.000
_cell.angle_alpha   90.00
_cell.angle_beta   90.00
_cell.angle_gamma   90.00
#
_symmetry.space_group_name_H-M   'P 1'
#
loop_
_entity.id
_entity.type
_entity.pdbx_description
1 polymer ?
#
loop_
_entity_poly.entity_id
_entity_poly.type
_entity_poly.pdbx_seq_one_letter_code
_entity_poly.pdbx_strand_id
1 'polypeptide(L)'
;MFHKIKNVTALPDYQLSVQFAEGETRIYDLKALFDKLPVFKFFIDHPEEFFHVSVDAGGYGIVWNDDLDLSCDELWEHGEKVDTPFDGLMSFGDATDLWGLNESTLRKAIGYGKLVNGVDVCKFGKQWIVSVDAMKREYGSDASSNRNPR
;
A
#
# COMPACT_ATOMS: atom_id res chain seq x y z
N MET A 1 5.81 -0.51 14.07
CA MET A 1 5.09 0.22 13.03
C MET A 1 4.60 -0.74 11.97
N PHE A 2 3.38 -0.57 11.49
CA PHE A 2 2.84 -1.41 10.43
C PHE A 2 2.97 -0.72 9.08
N HIS A 3 3.39 -1.48 8.08
CA HIS A 3 3.36 -1.04 6.69
C HIS A 3 2.01 -1.44 6.12
N LYS A 4 1.04 -0.55 6.22
CA LYS A 4 -0.33 -0.86 5.80
C LYS A 4 -0.42 -1.13 4.31
N ILE A 5 -1.24 -2.09 3.96
CA ILE A 5 -1.47 -2.49 2.58
C ILE A 5 -2.59 -1.63 2.00
N LYS A 6 -2.34 -1.10 0.82
CA LYS A 6 -3.34 -0.35 0.07
C LYS A 6 -4.06 -1.24 -0.93
N ASN A 7 -3.33 -2.10 -1.62
CA ASN A 7 -3.89 -2.92 -2.68
C ASN A 7 -3.12 -4.22 -2.81
N VAL A 8 -3.79 -5.27 -3.24
CA VAL A 8 -3.19 -6.56 -3.53
C VAL A 8 -3.76 -7.10 -4.84
N THR A 9 -2.89 -7.66 -5.66
CA THR A 9 -3.28 -8.27 -6.93
C THR A 9 -2.65 -9.66 -7.01
N ALA A 10 -3.49 -10.67 -7.21
CA ALA A 10 -2.98 -12.02 -7.45
C ALA A 10 -2.45 -12.12 -8.87
N LEU A 11 -1.26 -12.69 -9.00
CA LEU A 11 -0.55 -12.85 -10.26
C LEU A 11 -0.42 -14.34 -10.59
N PRO A 12 -0.07 -14.69 -11.83
CA PRO A 12 0.21 -16.08 -12.17
C PRO A 12 1.33 -16.66 -11.31
N ASP A 13 1.31 -17.99 -11.16
CA ASP A 13 2.34 -18.73 -10.43
C ASP A 13 2.37 -18.42 -8.94
N TYR A 14 1.19 -18.17 -8.35
CA TYR A 14 1.02 -17.94 -6.90
C TYR A 14 1.83 -16.77 -6.37
N GLN A 15 2.01 -15.75 -7.17
CA GLN A 15 2.64 -14.51 -6.76
C GLN A 15 1.60 -13.46 -6.45
N LEU A 16 1.97 -12.54 -5.56
CA LEU A 16 1.10 -11.42 -5.16
C LEU A 16 1.86 -10.12 -5.38
N SER A 17 1.21 -9.18 -6.04
CA SER A 17 1.70 -7.81 -6.08
C SER A 17 1.03 -7.04 -4.96
N VAL A 18 1.82 -6.56 -4.01
CA VAL A 18 1.32 -5.86 -2.83
C VAL A 18 1.79 -4.43 -2.87
N GLN A 19 0.83 -3.52 -2.93
CA GLN A 19 1.09 -2.09 -2.89
C GLN A 19 0.81 -1.58 -1.49
N PHE A 20 1.84 -0.98 -0.88
CA PHE A 20 1.73 -0.45 0.47
C PHE A 20 1.33 1.02 0.44
N ALA A 21 0.71 1.47 1.53
CA ALA A 21 0.18 2.83 1.61
C ALA A 21 1.26 3.90 1.43
N GLU A 22 2.51 3.56 1.73
CA GLU A 22 3.64 4.47 1.58
C GLU A 22 4.13 4.59 0.13
N GLY A 23 3.49 3.90 -0.81
CA GLY A 23 3.83 3.98 -2.23
C GLY A 23 4.83 2.97 -2.70
N GLU A 24 5.23 2.03 -1.86
CA GLU A 24 6.14 0.95 -2.24
C GLU A 24 5.36 -0.28 -2.69
N THR A 25 5.88 -0.98 -3.71
CA THR A 25 5.30 -2.23 -4.22
C THR A 25 6.28 -3.37 -3.98
N ARG A 26 5.75 -4.50 -3.51
CA ARG A 26 6.52 -5.73 -3.32
C ARG A 26 5.83 -6.90 -3.98
N ILE A 27 6.64 -7.82 -4.50
CA ILE A 27 6.13 -9.09 -5.05
C ILE A 27 6.41 -10.18 -4.02
N TYR A 28 5.36 -10.87 -3.63
CA TYR A 28 5.45 -11.93 -2.64
C TYR A 28 5.14 -13.27 -3.32
N ASP A 29 6.02 -14.26 -3.11
CA ASP A 29 5.84 -15.59 -3.67
C ASP A 29 5.23 -16.51 -2.61
N LEU A 30 3.96 -16.83 -2.76
CA LEU A 30 3.25 -17.67 -1.80
C LEU A 30 3.79 -19.10 -1.76
N LYS A 31 4.43 -19.56 -2.82
CA LYS A 31 4.96 -20.92 -2.87
C LYS A 31 5.95 -21.20 -1.75
N ALA A 32 6.64 -20.17 -1.26
CA ALA A 32 7.56 -20.32 -0.15
C ALA A 32 6.87 -20.78 1.15
N LEU A 33 5.57 -20.55 1.27
CA LEU A 33 4.82 -20.95 2.46
C LEU A 33 4.19 -22.33 2.34
N PHE A 34 4.17 -22.94 1.17
CA PHE A 34 3.45 -24.22 0.99
C PHE A 34 3.96 -25.31 1.94
N ASP A 35 5.26 -25.35 2.20
CA ASP A 35 5.84 -26.32 3.11
C ASP A 35 5.82 -25.87 4.57
N LYS A 36 5.98 -24.57 4.82
CA LYS A 36 5.99 -24.00 6.17
C LYS A 36 4.61 -23.97 6.80
N LEU A 37 3.60 -23.64 5.99
CA LEU A 37 2.21 -23.56 6.40
C LEU A 37 1.36 -24.34 5.40
N PRO A 38 1.26 -25.68 5.60
CA PRO A 38 0.60 -26.55 4.61
C PRO A 38 -0.84 -26.21 4.29
N VAL A 39 -1.51 -25.42 5.14
CA VAL A 39 -2.88 -24.96 4.84
C VAL A 39 -2.94 -24.19 3.53
N PHE A 40 -1.87 -23.52 3.11
CA PHE A 40 -1.81 -22.80 1.85
C PHE A 40 -1.75 -23.71 0.62
N LYS A 41 -1.47 -25.01 0.81
CA LYS A 41 -1.54 -25.97 -0.30
C LYS A 41 -2.95 -26.14 -0.84
N PHE A 42 -3.94 -25.61 -0.13
CA PHE A 42 -5.32 -25.53 -0.64
C PHE A 42 -5.37 -24.94 -2.05
N PHE A 43 -4.54 -23.96 -2.34
CA PHE A 43 -4.54 -23.31 -3.66
C PHE A 43 -3.98 -24.18 -4.78
N ILE A 44 -3.24 -25.23 -4.45
CA ILE A 44 -2.75 -26.17 -5.47
C ILE A 44 -3.92 -26.92 -6.08
N ASP A 45 -4.88 -27.34 -5.24
CA ASP A 45 -6.07 -28.05 -5.69
C ASP A 45 -7.19 -27.11 -6.14
N HIS A 46 -7.13 -25.84 -5.72
CA HIS A 46 -8.14 -24.83 -6.02
C HIS A 46 -7.47 -23.55 -6.49
N PRO A 47 -6.79 -23.57 -7.65
CA PRO A 47 -6.00 -22.43 -8.10
C PRO A 47 -6.83 -21.18 -8.37
N GLU A 48 -8.09 -21.33 -8.74
CA GLU A 48 -8.98 -20.18 -8.96
C GLU A 48 -9.25 -19.40 -7.69
N GLU A 49 -9.22 -20.07 -6.53
CA GLU A 49 -9.46 -19.39 -5.25
C GLU A 49 -8.33 -18.43 -4.87
N PHE A 50 -7.12 -18.64 -5.40
CA PHE A 50 -6.01 -17.76 -5.14
C PHE A 50 -6.30 -16.33 -5.59
N PHE A 51 -7.10 -16.15 -6.64
CA PHE A 51 -7.41 -14.84 -7.18
C PHE A 51 -8.49 -14.10 -6.39
N HIS A 52 -9.10 -14.71 -5.38
CA HIS A 52 -10.12 -14.09 -4.54
C HIS A 52 -9.53 -13.39 -3.32
N VAL A 53 -8.31 -12.92 -3.42
CA VAL A 53 -7.63 -12.22 -2.34
C VAL A 53 -8.11 -10.77 -2.26
N SER A 54 -8.21 -10.25 -1.05
CA SER A 54 -8.52 -8.85 -0.80
C SER A 54 -7.73 -8.32 0.39
N VAL A 55 -7.64 -7.01 0.50
CA VAL A 55 -7.04 -6.36 1.66
C VAL A 55 -8.08 -6.34 2.78
N ASP A 56 -7.65 -6.62 4.00
CA ASP A 56 -8.56 -6.59 5.14
C ASP A 56 -8.96 -5.16 5.51
N ALA A 57 -9.90 -5.07 6.49
CA ALA A 57 -10.48 -3.79 6.90
C ALA A 57 -9.47 -2.94 7.64
N GLY A 58 -8.54 -2.40 7.31
CA GLY A 58 -7.54 -1.58 7.99
C GLY A 58 -6.18 -1.64 7.33
N GLY A 59 -6.03 -2.57 6.37
CA GLY A 59 -4.79 -2.69 5.65
C GLY A 59 -3.69 -3.43 6.40
N TYR A 60 -4.05 -4.18 7.45
CA TYR A 60 -3.08 -4.90 8.26
C TYR A 60 -2.75 -6.29 7.71
N GLY A 61 -3.44 -6.72 6.69
CA GLY A 61 -3.20 -7.99 6.07
C GLY A 61 -4.03 -8.18 4.81
N ILE A 62 -3.87 -9.35 4.21
CA ILE A 62 -4.68 -9.79 3.09
C ILE A 62 -5.40 -11.07 3.48
N VAL A 63 -6.55 -11.30 2.88
CA VAL A 63 -7.42 -12.39 3.25
C VAL A 63 -8.03 -13.02 2.02
N TRP A 64 -8.10 -14.36 2.02
CA TRP A 64 -8.85 -15.14 1.03
C TRP A 64 -10.16 -15.63 1.63
N ASN A 65 -10.11 -16.10 2.86
CA ASN A 65 -11.28 -16.57 3.61
C ASN A 65 -10.91 -16.59 5.11
N ASP A 66 -11.78 -17.12 5.95
CA ASP A 66 -11.60 -17.11 7.41
C ASP A 66 -10.36 -17.89 7.88
N ASP A 67 -9.86 -18.82 7.06
CA ASP A 67 -8.75 -19.70 7.43
C ASP A 67 -7.43 -19.32 6.76
N LEU A 68 -7.47 -18.50 5.72
CA LEU A 68 -6.31 -18.17 4.90
C LEU A 68 -6.12 -16.67 4.84
N ASP A 69 -5.11 -16.18 5.55
CA ASP A 69 -4.73 -14.78 5.56
C ASP A 69 -3.22 -14.64 5.75
N LEU A 70 -2.70 -13.47 5.47
CA LEU A 70 -1.30 -13.12 5.72
C LEU A 70 -1.25 -11.70 6.27
N SER A 71 -0.35 -11.48 7.23
CA SER A 71 -0.15 -10.16 7.80
C SER A 71 0.64 -9.24 6.89
N CYS A 72 0.46 -7.95 7.09
CA CYS A 72 1.26 -6.96 6.36
C CYS A 72 2.76 -7.11 6.66
N ASP A 73 3.10 -7.52 7.89
CA ASP A 73 4.51 -7.72 8.26
C ASP A 73 5.14 -8.86 7.46
N GLU A 74 4.43 -9.96 7.28
CA GLU A 74 4.93 -11.08 6.48
C GLU A 74 5.20 -10.63 5.04
N LEU A 75 4.26 -9.90 4.46
CA LEU A 75 4.37 -9.43 3.09
C LEU A 75 5.47 -8.40 2.91
N TRP A 76 5.67 -7.53 3.90
CA TRP A 76 6.73 -6.54 3.87
C TRP A 76 8.11 -7.18 4.02
N GLU A 77 8.27 -8.07 5.00
CA GLU A 77 9.57 -8.66 5.32
C GLU A 77 10.05 -9.66 4.27
N HIS A 78 9.14 -10.42 3.68
CA HIS A 78 9.48 -11.50 2.77
C HIS A 78 9.10 -11.22 1.31
N GLY A 79 8.42 -10.11 1.05
CA GLY A 79 8.20 -9.66 -0.31
C GLY A 79 9.43 -8.96 -0.86
N GLU A 80 9.64 -9.10 -2.16
CA GLU A 80 10.77 -8.46 -2.84
C GLU A 80 10.32 -7.11 -3.39
N LYS A 81 11.03 -6.06 -3.00
CA LYS A 81 10.73 -4.72 -3.50
C LYS A 81 10.96 -4.65 -5.01
N VAL A 82 10.01 -4.08 -5.72
CA VAL A 82 10.12 -3.82 -7.16
C VAL A 82 9.88 -2.34 -7.43
N ASP A 83 10.58 -1.82 -8.41
CA ASP A 83 10.41 -0.43 -8.82
C ASP A 83 9.33 -0.35 -9.88
N THR A 84 8.38 0.58 -9.68
CA THR A 84 7.31 0.84 -10.63
C THR A 84 7.19 2.34 -10.87
N PRO A 85 6.58 2.77 -12.01
CA PRO A 85 6.36 4.20 -12.25
C PRO A 85 5.42 4.85 -11.24
N PHE A 86 4.69 4.06 -10.46
CA PHE A 86 3.70 4.57 -9.51
C PHE A 86 4.21 4.59 -8.08
N ASP A 87 5.47 4.21 -7.86
CA ASP A 87 6.06 4.23 -6.54
C ASP A 87 6.14 5.65 -6.01
N GLY A 88 5.85 5.79 -4.73
CA GLY A 88 5.93 7.09 -4.07
C GLY A 88 4.88 8.09 -4.51
N LEU A 89 3.82 7.65 -5.17
CA LEU A 89 2.72 8.50 -5.58
C LEU A 89 1.44 8.08 -4.85
N MET A 90 0.62 9.05 -4.51
CA MET A 90 -0.68 8.78 -3.89
C MET A 90 -1.68 9.86 -4.25
N SER A 91 -2.96 9.52 -4.16
CA SER A 91 -4.02 10.51 -4.34
C SER A 91 -4.03 11.48 -3.15
N PHE A 92 -4.63 12.65 -3.34
CA PHE A 92 -4.86 13.58 -2.23
C PHE A 92 -5.70 12.93 -1.13
N GLY A 93 -6.69 12.11 -1.50
CA GLY A 93 -7.50 11.40 -0.52
C GLY A 93 -6.68 10.48 0.37
N ASP A 94 -5.82 9.68 -0.23
CA ASP A 94 -4.94 8.79 0.53
C ASP A 94 -3.94 9.59 1.38
N ALA A 95 -3.38 10.66 0.83
CA ALA A 95 -2.43 11.49 1.56
C ALA A 95 -3.08 12.15 2.77
N THR A 96 -4.29 12.65 2.62
CA THR A 96 -5.00 13.27 3.73
C THR A 96 -5.33 12.26 4.83
N ASP A 97 -5.67 11.04 4.46
CA ASP A 97 -5.92 9.98 5.44
C ASP A 97 -4.66 9.63 6.22
N LEU A 98 -3.52 9.52 5.54
CA LEU A 98 -2.26 9.16 6.20
C LEU A 98 -1.71 10.28 7.08
N TRP A 99 -1.85 11.53 6.67
CA TRP A 99 -1.30 12.68 7.41
C TRP A 99 -2.31 13.39 8.29
N GLY A 100 -3.57 12.96 8.29
CA GLY A 100 -4.60 13.59 9.11
C GLY A 100 -4.94 15.01 8.68
N LEU A 101 -4.95 15.26 7.38
CA LEU A 101 -5.18 16.58 6.80
C LEU A 101 -6.48 16.59 5.99
N ASN A 102 -6.84 17.76 5.50
CA ASN A 102 -7.94 17.93 4.55
C ASN A 102 -7.38 18.18 3.16
N GLU A 103 -8.13 17.77 2.13
CA GLU A 103 -7.72 18.04 0.75
C GLU A 103 -7.59 19.52 0.46
N SER A 104 -8.41 20.35 1.11
CA SER A 104 -8.30 21.80 0.95
C SER A 104 -6.96 22.32 1.43
N THR A 105 -6.37 21.71 2.46
CA THR A 105 -5.03 22.06 2.94
C THR A 105 -3.99 21.85 1.83
N LEU A 106 -4.08 20.73 1.13
CA LEU A 106 -3.15 20.42 0.05
C LEU A 106 -3.36 21.35 -1.15
N ARG A 107 -4.60 21.65 -1.49
CA ARG A 107 -4.90 22.60 -2.58
C ARG A 107 -4.38 23.99 -2.27
N LYS A 108 -4.52 24.45 -1.03
CA LYS A 108 -3.97 25.73 -0.60
C LYS A 108 -2.44 25.74 -0.66
N ALA A 109 -1.81 24.62 -0.31
CA ALA A 109 -0.37 24.49 -0.39
C ALA A 109 0.14 24.67 -1.82
N ILE A 110 -0.61 24.23 -2.81
CA ILE A 110 -0.28 24.50 -4.22
C ILE A 110 -0.30 25.99 -4.48
N GLY A 111 -1.34 26.69 -4.01
CA GLY A 111 -1.46 28.12 -4.19
C GLY A 111 -0.36 28.93 -3.51
N TYR A 112 0.17 28.45 -2.39
CA TYR A 112 1.26 29.10 -1.66
C TYR A 112 2.65 28.70 -2.19
N GLY A 113 2.73 27.77 -3.12
CA GLY A 113 4.01 27.28 -3.64
C GLY A 113 4.73 26.28 -2.76
N LYS A 114 4.10 25.77 -1.69
CA LYS A 114 4.67 24.73 -0.85
C LYS A 114 4.69 23.39 -1.59
N LEU A 115 3.64 23.11 -2.35
CA LEU A 115 3.55 21.95 -3.23
C LEU A 115 3.55 22.48 -4.66
N VAL A 116 4.57 22.11 -5.41
CA VAL A 116 4.76 22.66 -6.76
C VAL A 116 4.07 21.78 -7.79
N ASN A 117 3.12 22.36 -8.51
CA ASN A 117 2.40 21.66 -9.58
C ASN A 117 3.36 21.25 -10.69
N GLY A 118 3.33 19.97 -11.05
CA GLY A 118 4.23 19.41 -12.04
C GLY A 118 5.53 18.87 -11.47
N VAL A 119 5.79 19.09 -10.18
CA VAL A 119 6.98 18.59 -9.48
C VAL A 119 6.57 17.75 -8.29
N ASP A 120 5.79 18.32 -7.38
CA ASP A 120 5.32 17.64 -6.16
C ASP A 120 3.93 17.05 -6.32
N VAL A 121 3.10 17.70 -7.11
CA VAL A 121 1.71 17.31 -7.36
C VAL A 121 1.44 17.39 -8.86
N CYS A 122 0.47 16.61 -9.29
CA CYS A 122 0.01 16.64 -10.66
C CYS A 122 -1.44 16.19 -10.70
N LYS A 123 -2.21 16.76 -11.61
CA LYS A 123 -3.62 16.41 -11.76
C LYS A 123 -3.79 15.40 -12.90
N PHE A 124 -4.36 14.25 -12.59
CA PHE A 124 -4.71 13.25 -13.59
C PHE A 124 -6.24 13.20 -13.70
N GLY A 125 -6.77 13.74 -14.80
CA GLY A 125 -8.22 13.90 -14.92
C GLY A 125 -8.74 14.82 -13.82
N LYS A 126 -9.60 14.32 -12.96
CA LYS A 126 -10.15 15.06 -11.83
C LYS A 126 -9.42 14.81 -10.52
N GLN A 127 -8.43 13.92 -10.52
CA GLN A 127 -7.73 13.53 -9.32
C GLN A 127 -6.37 14.21 -9.20
N TRP A 128 -6.14 14.82 -8.06
CA TRP A 128 -4.80 15.29 -7.72
C TRP A 128 -3.99 14.14 -7.15
N ILE A 129 -2.73 14.06 -7.58
CA ILE A 129 -1.74 13.10 -7.12
C ILE A 129 -0.60 13.88 -6.49
N VAL A 130 -0.06 13.36 -5.39
CA VAL A 130 1.06 13.98 -4.68
C VAL A 130 2.14 12.94 -4.44
N SER A 131 3.40 13.37 -4.43
CA SER A 131 4.49 12.47 -4.08
C SER A 131 4.60 12.31 -2.57
N VAL A 132 4.94 11.10 -2.13
CA VAL A 132 5.20 10.81 -0.71
C VAL A 132 6.34 11.69 -0.19
N ASP A 133 7.38 11.87 -1.01
CA ASP A 133 8.54 12.70 -0.63
C ASP A 133 8.12 14.14 -0.34
N ALA A 134 7.25 14.71 -1.15
CA ALA A 134 6.74 16.06 -0.93
C ALA A 134 5.93 16.13 0.35
N MET A 135 5.10 15.13 0.63
CA MET A 135 4.32 15.08 1.87
C MET A 135 5.24 15.03 3.08
N LYS A 136 6.27 14.19 3.04
CA LYS A 136 7.23 14.10 4.14
C LYS A 136 8.01 15.38 4.32
N ARG A 137 8.41 16.01 3.23
CA ARG A 137 9.16 17.28 3.28
C ARG A 137 8.34 18.38 3.93
N GLU A 138 7.06 18.51 3.56
CA GLU A 138 6.22 19.63 4.04
C GLU A 138 5.47 19.34 5.32
N TYR A 139 5.14 18.07 5.59
CA TYR A 139 4.27 17.71 6.71
C TYR A 139 4.89 16.69 7.66
N GLY A 140 6.13 16.29 7.42
CA GLY A 140 6.83 15.34 8.27
C GLY A 140 6.36 13.90 8.05
N SER A 141 6.57 13.05 9.04
CA SER A 141 6.11 11.67 8.98
C SER A 141 4.58 11.62 8.99
N ASP A 142 4.00 10.59 8.37
CA ASP A 142 2.55 10.47 8.37
C ASP A 142 1.99 10.25 9.79
N ALA A 143 0.68 10.42 9.93
CA ALA A 143 0.02 10.31 11.24
C ALA A 143 0.14 8.92 11.84
N SER A 144 0.24 7.87 11.01
CA SER A 144 0.43 6.51 11.50
C SER A 144 1.78 6.35 12.17
N SER A 145 2.84 6.91 11.56
CA SER A 145 4.19 6.89 12.14
C SER A 145 4.28 7.72 13.40
N ASN A 146 3.47 8.78 13.50
CA ASN A 146 3.49 9.70 14.64
C ASN A 146 2.59 9.27 15.78
N ARG A 147 1.86 8.18 15.65
CA ARG A 147 0.98 7.65 16.69
C ARG A 147 1.74 6.80 17.68
N ASN A 148 2.80 7.32 18.20
CA ASN A 148 3.52 6.60 19.22
C ASN A 148 2.77 6.69 20.55
N PRO A 149 2.75 5.60 21.31
CA PRO A 149 2.24 5.65 22.66
C PRO A 149 3.00 6.69 23.46
N ARG A 150 2.29 7.41 24.25
CA ARG A 150 2.91 8.44 25.09
C ARG A 150 2.94 8.00 26.50
#